data_51658da5ba146f52a8b073aba2a40609
#
_entry.id   51658da5ba146f52a8b073aba2a40609
#
_cell.length_a   1.000
_cell.length_b   1.000
_cell.length_c   1.000
_cell.angle_alpha   90.00
_cell.angle_beta   90.00
_cell.angle_gamma   90.00
#
_symmetry.space_group_name_H-M   'P 1'
#
loop_
_entity.id
_entity.type
_entity.pdbx_description
1 polymer ?
#
loop_
_entity_poly.entity_id
_entity_poly.type
_entity_poly.pdbx_seq_one_letter_code
_entity_poly.pdbx_strand_id
1 'polypeptide(L)'
;MNIAIVGATGNVGRKTLELLEKRNLSIDNLYLVASSKSSGKKISFKGKDHEVFDLETFDFSKVKISFFAAGGIISERFAEKAAKHCLVIDNSSYYRMDPDVPLVVPQVNSNDLKNIKKNII
;
A
#
# COMPACT_ATOMS: atom_id res chain seq x y z
N MET A 1 -5.68 -0.60 -13.61
CA MET A 1 -5.90 -0.55 -12.17
C MET A 1 -4.99 0.51 -11.55
N ASN A 2 -5.53 1.32 -10.68
CA ASN A 2 -4.75 2.33 -9.98
C ASN A 2 -4.28 1.78 -8.63
N ILE A 3 -3.03 2.02 -8.28
CA ILE A 3 -2.37 1.49 -7.08
C ILE A 3 -1.69 2.63 -6.32
N ALA A 4 -1.74 2.57 -4.99
CA ALA A 4 -0.96 3.44 -4.12
C ALA A 4 0.07 2.62 -3.32
N ILE A 5 1.22 3.23 -3.05
CA ILE A 5 2.21 2.70 -2.12
C ILE A 5 2.38 3.73 -1.01
N VAL A 6 1.95 3.40 0.19
CA VAL A 6 2.11 4.22 1.38
C VAL A 6 3.42 3.84 2.06
N GLY A 7 4.27 4.82 2.29
CA GLY A 7 5.64 4.58 2.75
C GLY A 7 6.62 4.40 1.61
N ALA A 8 6.32 4.98 0.45
CA ALA A 8 7.09 4.79 -0.78
C ALA A 8 8.58 5.18 -0.67
N THR A 9 8.91 6.10 0.23
CA THR A 9 10.30 6.55 0.42
C THR A 9 11.12 5.67 1.37
N GLY A 10 10.45 4.75 2.09
CA GLY A 10 11.12 3.82 3.00
C GLY A 10 11.70 2.60 2.28
N ASN A 11 12.43 1.77 3.01
CA ASN A 11 13.09 0.58 2.44
C ASN A 11 12.11 -0.44 1.87
N VAL A 12 11.04 -0.75 2.61
CA VAL A 12 10.02 -1.71 2.18
C VAL A 12 9.21 -1.15 1.00
N GLY A 13 8.84 0.13 1.07
CA GLY A 13 8.12 0.78 -0.02
C GLY A 13 8.91 0.80 -1.32
N ARG A 14 10.21 1.11 -1.25
CA ARG A 14 11.11 1.09 -2.43
C ARG A 14 11.26 -0.31 -2.99
N LYS A 15 11.34 -1.33 -2.12
CA LYS A 15 11.42 -2.73 -2.56
C LYS A 15 10.12 -3.18 -3.22
N THR A 16 8.98 -2.77 -2.68
CA THR A 16 7.67 -3.03 -3.29
C THR A 16 7.60 -2.43 -4.70
N LEU A 17 8.06 -1.18 -4.83
CA LEU A 17 8.10 -0.49 -6.12
C LEU A 17 8.97 -1.24 -7.14
N GLU A 18 10.16 -1.67 -6.71
CA GLU A 18 11.07 -2.45 -7.54
C GLU A 18 10.43 -3.75 -8.04
N LEU A 19 9.75 -4.47 -7.15
CA LEU A 19 9.08 -5.72 -7.49
C LEU A 19 7.91 -5.50 -8.46
N LEU A 20 7.13 -4.45 -8.28
CA LEU A 20 6.05 -4.09 -9.21
C LEU A 20 6.59 -3.79 -10.60
N GLU A 21 7.73 -3.10 -10.67
CA GLU A 21 8.39 -2.80 -11.94
C GLU A 21 8.82 -4.08 -12.67
N LYS A 22 9.43 -5.02 -11.93
CA LYS A 22 9.90 -6.29 -12.49
C LYS A 22 8.77 -7.22 -12.91
N ARG A 23 7.64 -7.19 -12.22
CA ARG A 23 6.53 -8.12 -12.47
C ARG A 23 5.63 -7.70 -13.63
N ASN A 24 5.87 -6.55 -14.22
CA ASN A 24 5.16 -6.07 -15.40
C ASN A 24 3.62 -6.13 -15.24
N LEU A 25 3.13 -5.69 -14.09
CA LEU A 25 1.70 -5.61 -13.83
C LEU A 25 1.06 -4.46 -14.63
N SER A 26 -0.18 -4.66 -15.02
CA SER A 26 -0.95 -3.64 -15.74
C SER A 26 -1.44 -2.57 -14.75
N ILE A 27 -0.63 -1.55 -14.54
CA ILE A 27 -0.92 -0.41 -13.65
C ILE A 27 -1.20 0.81 -14.51
N ASP A 28 -2.41 1.37 -14.39
CA ASP A 28 -2.78 2.58 -15.13
C ASP A 28 -2.16 3.83 -14.50
N ASN A 29 -2.36 4.00 -13.19
CA ASN A 29 -1.74 5.09 -12.43
C ASN A 29 -1.16 4.55 -11.13
N LEU A 30 0.07 4.99 -10.84
CA LEU A 30 0.77 4.68 -9.60
C LEU A 30 0.88 5.94 -8.77
N TYR A 31 0.41 5.86 -7.52
CA TYR A 31 0.50 6.95 -6.56
C TYR A 31 1.49 6.58 -5.46
N LEU A 32 2.54 7.36 -5.33
CA LEU A 32 3.53 7.21 -4.26
C LEU A 32 3.14 8.15 -3.13
N VAL A 33 2.96 7.61 -1.93
CA VAL A 33 2.44 8.35 -0.78
C VAL A 33 3.40 8.20 0.40
N ALA A 34 3.69 9.29 1.07
CA ALA A 34 4.58 9.30 2.23
C ALA A 34 4.23 10.46 3.17
N SER A 35 5.02 10.62 4.24
CA SER A 35 4.81 11.71 5.19
C SER A 35 5.01 13.07 4.50
N SER A 36 4.51 14.13 5.15
CA SER A 36 4.66 15.51 4.67
C SER A 36 6.11 15.90 4.40
N LYS A 37 7.06 15.34 5.15
CA LYS A 37 8.50 15.57 4.96
C LYS A 37 9.02 15.08 3.61
N SER A 38 8.40 14.04 3.07
CA SER A 38 8.80 13.44 1.79
C SER A 38 7.93 13.89 0.63
N SER A 39 6.85 14.62 0.90
CA SER A 39 5.95 15.14 -0.12
C SER A 39 6.71 16.05 -1.10
N GLY A 40 6.43 15.89 -2.39
CA GLY A 40 7.10 16.65 -3.46
C GLY A 40 8.38 16.02 -3.98
N LYS A 41 8.95 15.03 -3.30
CA LYS A 41 10.09 14.27 -3.84
C LYS A 41 9.65 13.49 -5.08
N LYS A 42 10.60 13.15 -5.94
CA LYS A 42 10.33 12.34 -7.14
C LYS A 42 11.05 11.01 -7.04
N ILE A 43 10.35 9.95 -7.46
CA ILE A 43 10.91 8.60 -7.52
C ILE A 43 10.65 8.06 -8.93
N SER A 44 11.68 7.50 -9.55
CA SER A 44 11.57 6.90 -10.88
C SER A 44 10.88 5.53 -10.82
N PHE A 45 9.94 5.32 -11.73
CA PHE A 45 9.28 4.04 -11.95
C PHE A 45 9.06 3.84 -13.44
N LYS A 46 9.60 2.75 -14.00
CA LYS A 46 9.55 2.44 -15.44
C LYS A 46 10.02 3.62 -16.31
N GLY A 47 11.09 4.27 -15.87
CA GLY A 47 11.71 5.38 -16.61
C GLY A 47 10.97 6.71 -16.52
N LYS A 48 9.93 6.80 -15.71
CA LYS A 48 9.14 8.01 -15.51
C LYS A 48 9.21 8.46 -14.06
N ASP A 49 9.40 9.75 -13.83
CA ASP A 49 9.40 10.32 -12.48
C ASP A 49 7.98 10.47 -11.94
N HIS A 50 7.77 9.98 -10.72
CA HIS A 50 6.50 10.10 -10.00
C HIS A 50 6.70 10.96 -8.76
N GLU A 51 5.84 11.97 -8.60
CA GLU A 51 5.85 12.82 -7.42
C GLU A 51 5.27 12.09 -6.21
N VAL A 52 5.87 12.26 -5.04
CA VAL A 52 5.39 11.71 -3.79
C VAL A 52 4.31 12.61 -3.20
N PHE A 53 3.14 12.04 -2.93
CA PHE A 53 1.99 12.73 -2.33
C PHE A 53 2.03 12.67 -0.81
N ASP A 54 1.46 13.68 -0.17
CA ASP A 54 1.33 13.73 1.28
C ASP A 54 0.21 12.80 1.76
N LEU A 55 0.55 11.88 2.66
CA LEU A 55 -0.40 10.92 3.23
C LEU A 55 -1.58 11.61 3.95
N GLU A 56 -1.34 12.73 4.60
CA GLU A 56 -2.38 13.44 5.35
C GLU A 56 -3.52 13.94 4.46
N THR A 57 -3.24 14.19 3.18
CA THR A 57 -4.21 14.74 2.24
C THR A 57 -4.55 13.82 1.07
N PHE A 58 -3.93 12.64 1.00
CA PHE A 58 -4.14 11.72 -0.11
C PHE A 58 -5.56 11.14 -0.13
N ASP A 59 -6.18 11.15 -1.29
CA ASP A 59 -7.52 10.61 -1.51
C ASP A 59 -7.44 9.14 -1.97
N PHE A 60 -7.73 8.22 -1.07
CA PHE A 60 -7.69 6.78 -1.36
C PHE A 60 -8.80 6.29 -2.29
N SER A 61 -9.81 7.10 -2.57
CA SER A 61 -10.83 6.74 -3.56
C SER A 61 -10.29 6.66 -4.99
N LYS A 62 -9.10 7.20 -5.22
CA LYS A 62 -8.43 7.17 -6.53
C LYS A 62 -7.84 5.82 -6.89
N VAL A 63 -7.70 4.90 -5.92
CA VAL A 63 -7.00 3.63 -6.12
C VAL A 63 -7.88 2.44 -5.76
N LYS A 64 -7.56 1.29 -6.33
CA LYS A 64 -8.20 0.01 -6.01
C LYS A 64 -7.43 -0.80 -4.98
N ILE A 65 -6.12 -0.66 -4.96
CA ILE A 65 -5.22 -1.35 -4.04
C ILE A 65 -4.25 -0.34 -3.47
N SER A 66 -4.03 -0.42 -2.16
CA SER A 66 -3.02 0.37 -1.47
C SER A 66 -2.11 -0.55 -0.68
N PHE A 67 -0.81 -0.50 -0.97
CA PHE A 67 0.21 -1.21 -0.20
C PHE A 67 0.68 -0.32 0.95
N PHE A 68 0.52 -0.79 2.16
CA PHE A 68 1.01 -0.09 3.36
C PHE A 68 2.36 -0.65 3.79
N ALA A 69 3.39 0.15 3.66
CA ALA A 69 4.78 -0.20 3.96
C ALA A 69 5.44 0.87 4.85
N ALA A 70 4.67 1.48 5.74
CA ALA A 70 5.12 2.62 6.56
C ALA A 70 5.13 2.33 8.06
N GLY A 71 4.99 1.06 8.45
CA GLY A 71 5.00 0.63 9.86
C GLY A 71 3.65 0.70 10.55
N GLY A 72 3.61 0.15 11.78
CA GLY A 72 2.36 -0.05 12.52
C GLY A 72 1.62 1.22 12.89
N ILE A 73 2.33 2.29 13.25
CA ILE A 73 1.72 3.57 13.63
C ILE A 73 0.93 4.17 12.46
N ILE A 74 1.48 4.11 11.27
CA ILE A 74 0.79 4.62 10.07
C ILE A 74 -0.39 3.74 9.72
N SER A 75 -0.25 2.42 9.82
CA SER A 75 -1.36 1.49 9.58
C SER A 75 -2.49 1.72 10.58
N GLU A 76 -2.18 1.92 11.86
CA GLU A 76 -3.17 2.27 12.88
C GLU A 76 -3.98 3.51 12.51
N ARG A 77 -3.31 4.55 12.01
CA ARG A 77 -3.95 5.83 11.70
C ARG A 77 -4.72 5.83 10.38
N PHE A 78 -4.26 5.12 9.38
CA PHE A 78 -4.74 5.32 8.01
C PHE A 78 -5.31 4.09 7.31
N ALA A 79 -5.00 2.86 7.76
CA ALA A 79 -5.42 1.68 7.03
C ALA A 79 -6.95 1.51 6.96
N GLU A 80 -7.65 1.73 8.05
CA GLU A 80 -9.12 1.63 8.06
C GLU A 80 -9.77 2.73 7.21
N LYS A 81 -9.21 3.93 7.23
CA LYS A 81 -9.65 5.03 6.37
C LYS A 81 -9.50 4.67 4.90
N ALA A 82 -8.34 4.14 4.53
CA ALA A 82 -8.08 3.69 3.16
C ALA A 82 -8.99 2.53 2.76
N ALA A 83 -9.23 1.60 3.68
CA ALA A 83 -10.05 0.41 3.44
C ALA A 83 -11.52 0.71 3.13
N LYS A 84 -11.99 1.91 3.43
CA LYS A 84 -13.32 2.36 3.02
C LYS A 84 -13.42 2.57 1.51
N HIS A 85 -12.31 2.71 0.83
CA HIS A 85 -12.23 3.04 -0.60
C HIS A 85 -11.51 1.99 -1.44
N CYS A 86 -10.58 1.25 -0.85
CA CYS A 86 -9.72 0.32 -1.59
C CYS A 86 -9.33 -0.89 -0.74
N LEU A 87 -8.80 -1.91 -1.40
CA LEU A 87 -8.18 -3.03 -0.69
C LEU A 87 -6.83 -2.57 -0.13
N VAL A 88 -6.62 -2.78 1.16
CA VAL A 88 -5.35 -2.47 1.84
C VAL A 88 -4.55 -3.75 2.02
N ILE A 89 -3.32 -3.76 1.51
CA ILE A 89 -2.35 -4.83 1.76
C ILE A 89 -1.32 -4.23 2.72
N ASP A 90 -1.39 -4.65 3.99
CA ASP A 90 -0.59 -4.08 5.07
C ASP A 90 0.61 -4.96 5.40
N ASN A 91 1.81 -4.44 5.19
CA ASN A 91 3.04 -5.14 5.51
C ASN A 91 3.48 -4.94 6.97
N SER A 92 2.77 -4.14 7.77
CA SER A 92 3.12 -3.93 9.17
C SER A 92 2.61 -5.07 10.05
N SER A 93 2.98 -5.04 11.32
CA SER A 93 2.49 -6.01 12.31
C SER A 93 1.20 -5.58 13.01
N TYR A 94 0.66 -4.41 12.68
CA TYR A 94 -0.45 -3.82 13.44
C TYR A 94 -1.68 -4.73 13.52
N TYR A 95 -2.09 -5.32 12.39
CA TYR A 95 -3.27 -6.18 12.30
C TYR A 95 -2.97 -7.67 12.47
N ARG A 96 -1.73 -8.05 12.79
CA ARG A 96 -1.31 -9.46 12.82
C ARG A 96 -2.15 -10.31 13.74
N MET A 97 -2.58 -9.77 14.89
CA MET A 97 -3.39 -10.47 15.87
C MET A 97 -4.89 -10.17 15.76
N ASP A 98 -5.33 -9.37 14.81
CA ASP A 98 -6.74 -9.07 14.60
C ASP A 98 -7.41 -10.27 13.91
N PRO A 99 -8.43 -10.92 14.54
CA PRO A 99 -9.07 -12.10 13.95
C PRO A 99 -9.85 -11.81 12.67
N ASP A 100 -10.21 -10.54 12.43
CA ASP A 100 -10.95 -10.13 11.24
C ASP A 100 -10.04 -9.69 10.08
N VAL A 101 -8.72 -9.71 10.29
CA VAL A 101 -7.73 -9.40 9.24
C VAL A 101 -6.87 -10.61 8.98
N PRO A 102 -6.96 -11.27 7.81
CA PRO A 102 -6.17 -12.46 7.56
C PRO A 102 -4.68 -12.12 7.42
N LEU A 103 -3.85 -12.92 8.08
CA LEU A 103 -2.41 -12.92 7.85
C LEU A 103 -2.15 -13.91 6.73
N VAL A 104 -1.78 -13.41 5.55
CA VAL A 104 -1.66 -14.24 4.34
C VAL A 104 -0.20 -14.41 3.94
N VAL A 105 0.22 -15.67 3.84
CA VAL A 105 1.44 -16.08 3.17
C VAL A 105 0.99 -16.87 1.93
N PRO A 106 1.11 -16.34 0.71
CA PRO A 106 0.46 -16.92 -0.47
C PRO A 106 0.77 -18.39 -0.72
N GLN A 107 2.00 -18.82 -0.39
CA GLN A 107 2.41 -20.22 -0.57
C GLN A 107 1.77 -21.18 0.47
N VAL A 108 1.18 -20.64 1.53
CA VAL A 108 0.67 -21.42 2.67
C VAL A 108 -0.85 -21.35 2.77
N ASN A 109 -1.42 -20.14 2.75
CA ASN A 109 -2.83 -19.92 3.08
C ASN A 109 -3.53 -18.91 2.15
N SER A 110 -3.25 -18.97 0.86
CA SER A 110 -3.90 -18.07 -0.12
C SER A 110 -5.43 -18.16 -0.11
N ASN A 111 -6.00 -19.29 0.35
CA ASN A 111 -7.45 -19.46 0.47
C ASN A 111 -8.08 -18.51 1.49
N ASP A 112 -7.32 -18.01 2.45
CA ASP A 112 -7.81 -17.05 3.44
C ASP A 112 -8.18 -15.71 2.81
N LEU A 113 -7.72 -15.43 1.60
CA LEU A 113 -8.13 -14.25 0.83
C LEU A 113 -9.63 -14.21 0.51
N LYS A 114 -10.30 -15.36 0.57
CA LYS A 114 -11.75 -15.44 0.38
C LYS A 114 -12.55 -14.88 1.56
N ASN A 115 -11.91 -14.69 2.70
CA ASN A 115 -12.54 -14.29 3.96
C ASN A 115 -12.14 -12.88 4.42
N ILE A 116 -11.91 -11.98 3.48
CA ILE A 116 -11.56 -10.60 3.81
C ILE A 116 -12.80 -9.87 4.34
N LYS A 117 -12.74 -9.42 5.59
CA LYS A 117 -13.88 -8.78 6.27
C LYS A 117 -13.76 -7.26 6.34
N LYS A 118 -12.54 -6.75 6.58
CA LYS A 118 -12.29 -5.32 6.77
C LYS A 118 -11.66 -4.63 5.55
N ASN A 119 -11.57 -5.34 4.43
CA ASN A 119 -10.87 -4.89 3.24
C ASN A 119 -9.37 -4.62 3.49
N ILE A 120 -8.81 -5.31 4.49
CA ILE A 120 -7.39 -5.28 4.88
C ILE A 120 -6.87 -6.71 4.93
N ILE A 121 -5.71 -6.94 4.36
CA ILE A 121 -4.97 -8.20 4.47
C ILE A 121 -3.51 -7.95 4.86
#